data_9a009a359352d267249938a9a884bc1e
#
_entry.id   9a009a359352d267249938a9a884bc1e
#
_cell.length_a   1.000
_cell.length_b   1.000
_cell.length_c   1.000
_cell.angle_alpha   90.00
_cell.angle_beta   90.00
_cell.angle_gamma   90.00
#
_symmetry.space_group_name_H-M   'P 1'
#
loop_
_entity.id
_entity.type
_entity.pdbx_description
1 polymer ?
#
loop_
_entity_poly.entity_id
_entity_poly.type
_entity_poly.pdbx_seq_one_letter_code
_entity_poly.pdbx_strand_id
1 'polypeptide(L)'
;RDNYKKNMIAFIKDIRKEYKTPEMPFVIGVLGTGRTAEKVGENKVSLGQREAAKAPEFKGNVLSVESYKDYSLFSYEVYERGWAKHFHEWVTVGSDRPYHYLGSGGFFVRLGDSFANAMAQLINH
;
A
#
# COMPACT_ATOMS: atom_id res chain seq x y z
N ARG A 1 11.56 -5.33 10.84
CA ARG A 1 12.00 -5.08 9.45
C ARG A 1 12.42 -6.38 8.78
N ASP A 2 13.49 -7.01 9.24
CA ASP A 2 14.08 -8.17 8.56
C ASP A 2 13.16 -9.39 8.52
N ASN A 3 12.43 -9.66 9.58
CA ASN A 3 11.44 -10.73 9.60
C ASN A 3 10.30 -10.46 8.62
N TYR A 4 9.83 -9.21 8.52
CA TYR A 4 8.79 -8.85 7.56
C TYR A 4 9.24 -9.05 6.12
N LYS A 5 10.45 -8.57 5.78
CA LYS A 5 11.06 -8.79 4.47
C LYS A 5 11.13 -10.27 4.11
N LYS A 6 11.69 -11.10 5.02
CA LYS A 6 11.81 -12.55 4.80
C LYS A 6 10.44 -13.21 4.58
N ASN A 7 9.47 -12.87 5.40
CA ASN A 7 8.12 -13.43 5.29
C ASN A 7 7.43 -13.02 4.00
N MET A 8 7.59 -11.77 3.55
CA MET A 8 7.03 -11.29 2.28
C MET A 8 7.67 -12.00 1.08
N ILE A 9 8.99 -12.19 1.09
CA ILE A 9 9.70 -12.95 0.05
C ILE A 9 9.21 -14.40 0.02
N ALA A 10 9.10 -15.06 1.18
CA ALA A 10 8.59 -16.42 1.29
C ALA A 10 7.16 -16.52 0.76
N PHE A 11 6.28 -15.60 1.16
CA PHE A 11 4.90 -15.53 0.71
C PHE A 11 4.79 -15.45 -0.83
N ILE A 12 5.55 -14.57 -1.48
CA ILE A 12 5.55 -14.44 -2.95
C ILE A 12 6.01 -15.74 -3.60
N LYS A 13 7.06 -16.38 -3.08
CA LYS A 13 7.55 -17.66 -3.59
C LYS A 13 6.53 -18.78 -3.44
N ASP A 14 5.86 -18.85 -2.30
CA ASP A 14 4.84 -19.86 -2.03
C ASP A 14 3.63 -19.72 -2.96
N ILE A 15 3.16 -18.48 -3.18
CA ILE A 15 2.10 -18.20 -4.16
C ILE A 15 2.50 -18.64 -5.57
N ARG A 16 3.71 -18.26 -6.01
CA ARG A 16 4.23 -18.67 -7.34
C ARG A 16 4.33 -20.19 -7.50
N LYS A 17 4.74 -20.88 -6.44
CA LYS A 17 4.84 -22.34 -6.41
C LYS A 17 3.45 -22.99 -6.46
N GLU A 18 2.52 -22.50 -5.64
CA GLU A 18 1.15 -23.03 -5.57
C GLU A 18 0.44 -22.93 -6.92
N TYR A 19 0.52 -21.76 -7.57
CA TYR A 19 -0.09 -21.54 -8.88
C TYR A 19 0.76 -22.05 -10.06
N LYS A 20 1.94 -22.62 -9.79
CA LYS A 20 2.89 -23.10 -10.85
C LYS A 20 3.26 -22.02 -11.87
N THR A 21 3.35 -20.78 -11.42
CA THR A 21 3.68 -19.58 -12.22
C THR A 21 4.90 -18.88 -11.63
N PRO A 22 6.13 -19.38 -11.90
CA PRO A 22 7.35 -18.88 -11.23
C PRO A 22 7.65 -17.40 -11.49
N GLU A 23 7.20 -16.87 -12.63
CA GLU A 23 7.40 -15.47 -13.04
C GLU A 23 6.16 -14.59 -12.82
N MET A 24 5.17 -15.06 -12.04
CA MET A 24 3.97 -14.24 -11.73
C MET A 24 4.37 -12.86 -11.20
N PRO A 25 3.91 -11.77 -11.84
CA PRO A 25 4.22 -10.42 -11.35
C PRO A 25 3.51 -10.13 -10.03
N PHE A 26 4.17 -9.35 -9.16
CA PHE A 26 3.60 -8.90 -7.90
C PHE A 26 3.74 -7.39 -7.72
N VAL A 27 2.69 -6.77 -7.19
CA VAL A 27 2.72 -5.39 -6.72
C VAL A 27 2.48 -5.37 -5.21
N ILE A 28 3.40 -4.77 -4.47
CA ILE A 28 3.33 -4.63 -3.01
C ILE A 28 2.87 -3.22 -2.66
N GLY A 29 1.71 -3.08 -2.00
CA GLY A 29 1.32 -1.81 -1.40
C GLY A 29 2.13 -1.52 -0.14
N VAL A 30 3.01 -0.53 -0.19
CA VAL A 30 3.77 -0.11 0.99
C VAL A 30 2.85 0.59 1.98
N LEU A 31 2.87 0.14 3.22
CA LEU A 31 2.03 0.72 4.28
C LEU A 31 2.28 2.23 4.44
N GLY A 32 1.25 3.03 4.21
CA GLY A 32 1.33 4.49 4.12
C GLY A 32 0.66 5.22 5.27
N THR A 33 0.40 4.57 6.41
CA THR A 33 -0.32 5.16 7.55
C THR A 33 0.40 6.35 8.20
N GLY A 34 1.71 6.49 7.97
CA GLY A 34 2.48 7.67 8.36
C GLY A 34 2.15 8.94 7.57
N ARG A 35 1.48 8.83 6.42
CA ARG A 35 1.03 9.89 5.51
C ARG A 35 2.12 10.75 4.86
N THR A 36 3.33 10.73 5.35
CA THR A 36 4.47 11.46 4.79
C THR A 36 5.60 10.51 4.45
N ALA A 37 6.44 10.89 3.48
CA ALA A 37 7.61 10.10 3.08
C ALA A 37 8.54 9.80 4.27
N GLU A 38 8.74 10.79 5.15
CA GLU A 38 9.57 10.69 6.35
C GLU A 38 9.04 9.62 7.31
N LYS A 39 7.79 9.77 7.79
CA LYS A 39 7.18 8.84 8.76
C LYS A 39 7.04 7.42 8.21
N VAL A 40 6.70 7.27 6.92
CA VAL A 40 6.67 5.97 6.26
C VAL A 40 8.08 5.38 6.15
N GLY A 41 9.10 6.23 5.96
CA GLY A 41 10.52 5.85 5.96
C GLY A 41 11.02 5.33 7.31
N GLU A 42 10.41 5.72 8.43
CA GLU A 42 10.72 5.22 9.77
C GLU A 42 10.01 3.90 10.10
N ASN A 43 8.93 3.57 9.39
CA ASN A 43 8.13 2.39 9.67
C ASN A 43 8.83 1.10 9.20
N LYS A 44 9.09 0.19 10.16
CA LYS A 44 9.82 -1.06 9.90
C LYS A 44 9.10 -2.00 8.91
N VAL A 45 7.77 -1.99 8.89
CA VAL A 45 6.96 -2.77 7.93
C VAL A 45 7.13 -2.19 6.53
N SER A 46 6.94 -0.88 6.38
CA SER A 46 7.12 -0.19 5.10
C SER A 46 8.52 -0.39 4.50
N LEU A 47 9.55 -0.31 5.35
CA LEU A 47 10.92 -0.60 4.94
C LEU A 47 11.08 -2.06 4.48
N GLY A 48 10.52 -3.01 5.22
CA GLY A 48 10.56 -4.43 4.85
C GLY A 48 9.84 -4.72 3.52
N GLN A 49 8.72 -4.06 3.26
CA GLN A 49 7.97 -4.15 2.01
C GLN A 49 8.77 -3.63 0.81
N ARG A 50 9.38 -2.45 0.94
CA ARG A 50 10.25 -1.87 -0.11
C ARG A 50 11.45 -2.75 -0.42
N GLU A 51 12.08 -3.31 0.62
CA GLU A 51 13.24 -4.19 0.47
C GLU A 51 12.87 -5.55 -0.12
N ALA A 52 11.69 -6.08 0.20
CA ALA A 52 11.20 -7.31 -0.41
C ALA A 52 10.98 -7.15 -1.92
N ALA A 53 10.39 -6.02 -2.36
CA ALA A 53 10.21 -5.74 -3.78
C ALA A 53 11.53 -5.68 -4.57
N LYS A 54 12.62 -5.28 -3.90
CA LYS A 54 13.97 -5.16 -4.50
C LYS A 54 14.83 -6.43 -4.36
N ALA A 55 14.26 -7.52 -3.86
CA ALA A 55 15.02 -8.75 -3.65
C ALA A 55 15.56 -9.30 -4.99
N PRO A 56 16.88 -9.63 -5.08
CA PRO A 56 17.51 -10.04 -6.34
C PRO A 56 16.86 -11.28 -6.98
N GLU A 57 16.30 -12.15 -6.16
CA GLU A 57 15.62 -13.36 -6.61
C GLU A 57 14.35 -13.11 -7.43
N PHE A 58 13.79 -11.91 -7.38
CA PHE A 58 12.60 -11.56 -8.16
C PHE A 58 12.91 -10.99 -9.55
N LYS A 59 14.18 -10.72 -9.85
CA LYS A 59 14.63 -10.27 -11.19
C LYS A 59 13.86 -9.09 -11.79
N GLY A 60 13.33 -8.23 -10.91
CA GLY A 60 12.56 -7.05 -11.35
C GLY A 60 11.09 -7.29 -11.64
N ASN A 61 10.55 -8.50 -11.42
CA ASN A 61 9.12 -8.78 -11.62
C ASN A 61 8.26 -8.60 -10.35
N VAL A 62 8.76 -7.85 -9.38
CA VAL A 62 8.02 -7.36 -8.21
C VAL A 62 8.25 -5.86 -8.08
N LEU A 63 7.16 -5.09 -7.98
CA LEU A 63 7.21 -3.65 -7.74
C LEU A 63 6.55 -3.29 -6.40
N SER A 64 6.90 -2.15 -5.85
CA SER A 64 6.21 -1.57 -4.70
C SER A 64 5.58 -0.22 -5.05
N VAL A 65 4.39 0.01 -4.50
CA VAL A 65 3.62 1.25 -4.64
C VAL A 65 3.55 1.95 -3.28
N GLU A 66 3.83 3.23 -3.26
CA GLU A 66 3.84 4.06 -2.06
C GLU A 66 2.44 4.59 -1.74
N SER A 67 1.64 3.84 -0.99
CA SER A 67 0.24 4.18 -0.74
C SER A 67 0.04 5.51 0.01
N TYR A 68 1.04 6.04 0.73
CA TYR A 68 0.93 7.35 1.37
C TYR A 68 0.71 8.50 0.38
N LYS A 69 1.15 8.34 -0.87
CA LYS A 69 0.96 9.35 -1.93
C LYS A 69 -0.50 9.50 -2.35
N ASP A 70 -1.27 8.44 -2.16
CA ASP A 70 -2.70 8.38 -2.49
C ASP A 70 -3.59 8.79 -1.31
N TYR A 71 -3.00 9.11 -0.16
CA TYR A 71 -3.73 9.44 1.06
C TYR A 71 -4.68 10.62 0.88
N SER A 72 -5.89 10.53 1.42
CA SER A 72 -6.88 11.61 1.34
C SER A 72 -6.59 12.68 2.40
N LEU A 73 -5.92 13.75 2.02
CA LEU A 73 -5.67 14.89 2.91
C LEU A 73 -6.97 15.58 3.33
N PHE A 74 -7.98 15.59 2.46
CA PHE A 74 -9.28 16.15 2.75
C PHE A 74 -10.02 15.35 3.84
N SER A 75 -10.06 14.01 3.72
CA SER A 75 -10.62 13.17 4.78
C SER A 75 -9.84 13.31 6.08
N TYR A 76 -8.53 13.49 6.00
CA TYR A 76 -7.68 13.70 7.16
C TYR A 76 -7.94 15.04 7.86
N GLU A 77 -8.19 16.10 7.13
CA GLU A 77 -8.58 17.40 7.69
C GLU A 77 -9.86 17.30 8.54
N VAL A 78 -10.89 16.63 8.03
CA VAL A 78 -12.13 16.40 8.79
C VAL A 78 -11.86 15.54 10.04
N TYR A 79 -11.01 14.52 9.91
CA TYR A 79 -10.58 13.68 11.02
C TYR A 79 -9.91 14.51 12.14
N GLU A 80 -8.96 15.39 11.79
CA GLU A 80 -8.22 16.24 12.75
C GLU A 80 -9.12 17.26 13.46
N ARG A 81 -10.16 17.77 12.79
CA ARG A 81 -11.16 18.65 13.39
C ARG A 81 -12.09 17.91 14.37
N GLY A 82 -11.97 16.58 14.46
CA GLY A 82 -12.80 15.73 15.30
C GLY A 82 -13.98 15.14 14.50
N TRP A 83 -13.73 14.05 13.77
CA TRP A 83 -14.68 13.38 12.89
C TRP A 83 -16.05 13.10 13.52
N ALA A 84 -16.11 12.74 14.81
CA ALA A 84 -17.37 12.45 15.50
C ALA A 84 -18.23 13.71 15.72
N LYS A 85 -17.60 14.87 15.91
CA LYS A 85 -18.30 16.16 16.02
C LYS A 85 -18.78 16.67 14.67
N HIS A 86 -18.09 16.29 13.60
CA HIS A 86 -18.37 16.68 12.23
C HIS A 86 -18.87 15.48 11.42
N PHE A 87 -19.69 14.62 12.03
CA PHE A 87 -20.09 13.35 11.46
C PHE A 87 -20.78 13.46 10.09
N HIS A 88 -21.62 14.47 9.89
CA HIS A 88 -22.29 14.69 8.60
C HIS A 88 -21.32 14.99 7.45
N GLU A 89 -20.25 15.73 7.74
CA GLU A 89 -19.18 15.98 6.78
C GLU A 89 -18.30 14.72 6.63
N TRP A 90 -17.98 14.07 7.75
CA TRP A 90 -17.16 12.87 7.80
C TRP A 90 -17.70 11.74 6.91
N VAL A 91 -18.99 11.44 6.95
CA VAL A 91 -19.59 10.33 6.16
C VAL A 91 -19.56 10.56 4.66
N THR A 92 -19.27 11.78 4.21
CA THR A 92 -19.11 12.10 2.78
C THR A 92 -17.69 11.88 2.27
N VAL A 93 -16.69 11.79 3.17
CA VAL A 93 -15.27 11.74 2.83
C VAL A 93 -14.52 10.54 3.44
N GLY A 94 -15.13 9.90 4.42
CA GLY A 94 -14.62 8.73 5.13
C GLY A 94 -15.61 7.58 5.14
N SER A 95 -15.52 6.71 6.13
CA SER A 95 -16.50 5.63 6.39
C SER A 95 -17.19 5.85 7.74
N ASP A 96 -17.86 4.82 8.26
CA ASP A 96 -18.49 4.85 9.58
C ASP A 96 -17.49 5.04 10.74
N ARG A 97 -16.22 4.70 10.50
CA ARG A 97 -15.11 4.83 11.46
C ARG A 97 -13.83 5.29 10.77
N PRO A 98 -12.91 5.97 11.50
CA PRO A 98 -11.65 6.49 10.95
C PRO A 98 -10.55 5.42 10.85
N TYR A 99 -10.90 4.21 10.40
CA TYR A 99 -9.95 3.12 10.20
C TYR A 99 -9.54 2.98 8.73
N HIS A 100 -8.53 2.15 8.47
CA HIS A 100 -8.14 1.72 7.12
C HIS A 100 -8.07 2.87 6.10
N TYR A 101 -7.10 3.78 6.30
CA TYR A 101 -6.95 4.99 5.48
C TYR A 101 -8.21 5.88 5.51
N LEU A 102 -8.80 5.97 6.72
CA LEU A 102 -10.00 6.76 7.01
C LEU A 102 -11.27 6.28 6.27
N GLY A 103 -11.21 5.10 5.63
CA GLY A 103 -12.30 4.60 4.79
C GLY A 103 -12.59 5.46 3.56
N SER A 104 -11.64 6.28 3.14
CA SER A 104 -11.81 7.20 2.01
C SER A 104 -11.91 6.45 0.69
N GLY A 105 -13.09 6.49 0.03
CA GLY A 105 -13.28 5.93 -1.31
C GLY A 105 -12.30 6.50 -2.33
N GLY A 106 -12.04 7.81 -2.27
CA GLY A 106 -11.07 8.47 -3.14
C GLY A 106 -9.63 7.96 -2.96
N PHE A 107 -9.25 7.59 -1.73
CA PHE A 107 -7.97 6.92 -1.50
C PHE A 107 -7.89 5.58 -2.24
N PHE A 108 -8.91 4.73 -2.08
CA PHE A 108 -8.88 3.39 -2.68
C PHE A 108 -8.93 3.41 -4.20
N VAL A 109 -9.64 4.38 -4.80
CA VAL A 109 -9.61 4.58 -6.26
C VAL A 109 -8.20 4.93 -6.74
N ARG A 110 -7.55 5.94 -6.14
CA ARG A 110 -6.18 6.34 -6.51
C ARG A 110 -5.17 5.22 -6.28
N LEU A 111 -5.29 4.50 -5.17
CA LEU A 111 -4.43 3.34 -4.90
C LEU A 111 -4.62 2.23 -5.95
N GLY A 112 -5.87 2.01 -6.37
CA GLY A 112 -6.19 1.08 -7.47
C GLY A 112 -5.50 1.47 -8.77
N ASP A 113 -5.55 2.75 -9.14
CA ASP A 113 -4.84 3.30 -10.32
C ASP A 113 -3.31 3.12 -10.19
N SER A 114 -2.77 3.39 -9.01
CA SER A 114 -1.35 3.19 -8.72
C SER A 114 -0.92 1.73 -8.87
N PHE A 115 -1.74 0.79 -8.39
CA PHE A 115 -1.51 -0.66 -8.57
C PHE A 115 -1.62 -1.09 -10.02
N ALA A 116 -2.66 -0.61 -10.74
CA ALA A 116 -2.85 -0.93 -12.15
C ALA A 116 -1.65 -0.46 -13.00
N ASN A 117 -1.18 0.76 -12.75
CA ASN A 117 -0.02 1.32 -13.45
C ASN A 117 1.27 0.51 -13.16
N ALA A 118 1.49 0.12 -11.90
CA ALA A 118 2.64 -0.72 -11.55
C ALA A 118 2.54 -2.11 -12.17
N MET A 119 1.36 -2.72 -12.18
CA MET A 119 1.14 -4.02 -12.83
C MET A 119 1.35 -3.93 -14.35
N ALA A 120 0.85 -2.88 -15.00
CA ALA A 120 1.07 -2.65 -16.43
C ALA A 120 2.56 -2.54 -16.79
N GLN A 121 3.37 -1.93 -15.92
CA GLN A 121 4.83 -1.91 -16.11
C GLN A 121 5.43 -3.32 -16.07
N LEU A 122 4.94 -4.20 -15.18
CA LEU A 122 5.49 -5.56 -15.01
C LEU A 122 5.11 -6.51 -16.14
N ILE A 123 3.92 -6.33 -16.75
CA ILE A 123 3.44 -7.25 -17.81
C ILE A 123 3.79 -6.80 -19.22
N ASN A 124 4.21 -5.53 -19.42
CA ASN A 124 4.59 -4.99 -20.72
C ASN A 124 6.12 -5.05 -20.97
N HIS A 125 6.86 -5.66 -20.06
CA HIS A 125 8.28 -5.98 -20.21
C HIS A 125 8.46 -7.47 -20.48
#